data_9c35093cea30821fa30207c04a722c76
#
_entry.id   9c35093cea30821fa30207c04a722c76
#
_cell.length_a   1.000
_cell.length_b   1.000
_cell.length_c   1.000
_cell.angle_alpha   90.00
_cell.angle_beta   90.00
_cell.angle_gamma   90.00
#
_symmetry.space_group_name_H-M   'P 1'
#
loop_
_entity.id
_entity.type
_entity.pdbx_description
1 polymer ?
#
loop_
_entity_poly.entity_id
_entity_poly.type
_entity_poly.pdbx_seq_one_letter_code
_entity_poly.pdbx_strand_id
1 'polypeptide(L)'
;MDELARMNEEEEKSSARPAIILLLVAILVGAFCVEFGVQTLTWFNAKRWASASPWLADVPQALPTIADDAAKGPQVKAFNYEFEVPWKTPPKTVESLTSIQFKYDTGQVVVFFDPDAQLDVVHAMKSSNPTEYQKFANVFGNQPFDSNYALYQAVYGASPAQFSPLMKETDARRDNVLLLWKLSFGPDIQYETTPEFYSFDGGKIRGFQFGDPSKGQPVALRVFDDSNHQFRFIFTVVYGSGGKITQSDIDMAVRSVQPVPIIER
;
A
#
# COMPACT_ATOMS: atom_id res chain seq x y z
N MET A 1 21.28 -26.15 -71.47
CA MET A 1 20.56 -26.81 -70.37
C MET A 1 21.15 -26.46 -68.99
N ASP A 2 22.46 -26.21 -68.88
CA ASP A 2 23.13 -25.89 -67.59
C ASP A 2 22.78 -24.53 -66.97
N GLU A 3 22.41 -23.54 -67.81
CA GLU A 3 22.16 -22.19 -67.34
C GLU A 3 20.78 -22.05 -66.63
N LEU A 4 19.78 -22.77 -67.13
CA LEU A 4 18.44 -22.86 -66.51
C LEU A 4 18.47 -23.65 -65.19
N ALA A 5 19.35 -24.64 -65.07
CA ALA A 5 19.53 -25.37 -63.83
C ALA A 5 20.20 -24.50 -62.72
N ARG A 6 21.18 -23.64 -63.11
CA ARG A 6 21.82 -22.69 -62.21
C ARG A 6 20.89 -21.56 -61.76
N MET A 7 20.08 -21.05 -62.66
CA MET A 7 19.08 -20.01 -62.30
C MET A 7 18.05 -20.53 -61.30
N ASN A 8 17.53 -21.76 -61.48
CA ASN A 8 16.61 -22.39 -60.52
C ASN A 8 17.27 -22.67 -59.16
N GLU A 9 18.54 -23.05 -59.11
CA GLU A 9 19.27 -23.26 -57.86
C GLU A 9 19.56 -21.96 -57.09
N GLU A 10 19.80 -20.83 -57.82
CA GLU A 10 19.96 -19.52 -57.21
C GLU A 10 18.62 -18.95 -56.71
N GLU A 11 17.52 -19.16 -57.42
CA GLU A 11 16.17 -18.72 -57.03
C GLU A 11 15.68 -19.52 -55.79
N GLU A 12 15.94 -20.82 -55.73
CA GLU A 12 15.61 -21.67 -54.59
C GLU A 12 16.42 -21.30 -53.34
N LYS A 13 17.71 -21.00 -53.47
CA LYS A 13 18.58 -20.50 -52.40
C LYS A 13 18.20 -19.10 -51.97
N SER A 14 17.69 -18.25 -52.87
CA SER A 14 17.21 -16.91 -52.54
C SER A 14 15.91 -16.94 -51.74
N SER A 15 15.00 -17.86 -52.07
CA SER A 15 13.71 -17.98 -51.35
C SER A 15 13.84 -18.66 -49.98
N ALA A 16 14.83 -19.55 -49.77
CA ALA A 16 15.07 -20.24 -48.52
C ALA A 16 15.62 -19.30 -47.41
N ARG A 17 16.38 -18.28 -47.76
CA ARG A 17 16.99 -17.34 -46.79
C ARG A 17 15.97 -16.62 -45.89
N PRO A 18 14.89 -15.99 -46.45
CA PRO A 18 13.90 -15.30 -45.62
C PRO A 18 13.13 -16.29 -44.74
N ALA A 19 12.87 -17.52 -45.20
CA ALA A 19 12.21 -18.56 -44.38
C ALA A 19 13.07 -19.02 -43.21
N ILE A 20 14.37 -19.18 -43.41
CA ILE A 20 15.32 -19.52 -42.33
C ILE A 20 15.42 -18.39 -41.32
N ILE A 21 15.47 -17.12 -41.77
CA ILE A 21 15.50 -15.97 -40.87
C ILE A 21 14.21 -15.89 -40.05
N LEU A 22 13.04 -16.10 -40.66
CA LEU A 22 11.77 -16.12 -39.94
C LEU A 22 11.71 -17.24 -38.92
N LEU A 23 12.21 -18.43 -39.26
CA LEU A 23 12.28 -19.56 -38.32
C LEU A 23 13.21 -19.26 -37.13
N LEU A 24 14.38 -18.68 -37.37
CA LEU A 24 15.30 -18.29 -36.33
C LEU A 24 14.71 -17.19 -35.40
N VAL A 25 14.03 -16.20 -35.98
CA VAL A 25 13.33 -15.19 -35.22
C VAL A 25 12.21 -15.80 -34.38
N ALA A 26 11.42 -16.72 -34.93
CA ALA A 26 10.36 -17.42 -34.20
C ALA A 26 10.92 -18.26 -33.03
N ILE A 27 12.05 -18.96 -33.24
CA ILE A 27 12.74 -19.72 -32.18
C ILE A 27 13.26 -18.78 -31.08
N LEU A 28 13.88 -17.66 -31.45
CA LEU A 28 14.38 -16.68 -30.49
C LEU A 28 13.25 -16.03 -29.67
N VAL A 29 12.15 -15.67 -30.35
CA VAL A 29 10.95 -15.15 -29.67
C VAL A 29 10.33 -16.20 -28.76
N GLY A 30 10.23 -17.45 -29.24
CA GLY A 30 9.75 -18.58 -28.42
C GLY A 30 10.60 -18.81 -27.17
N ALA A 31 11.92 -18.85 -27.35
CA ALA A 31 12.86 -18.99 -26.23
C ALA A 31 12.75 -17.82 -25.24
N PHE A 32 12.67 -16.60 -25.74
CA PHE A 32 12.45 -15.42 -24.91
C PHE A 32 11.12 -15.50 -24.12
N CYS A 33 10.04 -15.93 -24.76
CA CYS A 33 8.74 -16.08 -24.09
C CYS A 33 8.77 -17.18 -23.03
N VAL A 34 9.51 -18.24 -23.22
CA VAL A 34 9.68 -19.33 -22.23
C VAL A 34 10.51 -18.85 -21.04
N GLU A 35 11.61 -18.17 -21.30
CA GLU A 35 12.55 -17.72 -20.26
C GLU A 35 12.04 -16.50 -19.50
N PHE A 36 11.45 -15.53 -20.20
CA PHE A 36 11.07 -14.21 -19.66
C PHE A 36 9.57 -13.92 -19.72
N GLY A 37 8.73 -14.89 -20.06
CA GLY A 37 7.30 -14.65 -20.28
C GLY A 37 6.57 -14.15 -19.04
N VAL A 38 6.87 -14.70 -17.85
CA VAL A 38 6.27 -14.30 -16.58
C VAL A 38 6.68 -12.87 -16.24
N GLN A 39 7.96 -12.56 -16.33
CA GLN A 39 8.53 -11.26 -16.02
C GLN A 39 7.99 -10.17 -16.96
N THR A 40 7.91 -10.47 -18.25
CA THR A 40 7.36 -9.55 -19.25
C THR A 40 5.89 -9.28 -19.02
N LEU A 41 5.11 -10.32 -18.71
CA LEU A 41 3.68 -10.19 -18.42
C LEU A 41 3.43 -9.37 -17.15
N THR A 42 4.17 -9.65 -16.07
CA THR A 42 4.06 -8.92 -14.81
C THR A 42 4.47 -7.46 -14.97
N TRP A 43 5.54 -7.19 -15.71
CA TRP A 43 5.96 -5.82 -16.05
C TRP A 43 4.88 -5.05 -16.82
N PHE A 44 4.28 -5.67 -17.84
CA PHE A 44 3.21 -5.06 -18.61
C PHE A 44 1.98 -4.77 -17.74
N ASN A 45 1.56 -5.74 -16.92
CA ASN A 45 0.44 -5.58 -15.98
C ASN A 45 0.72 -4.48 -14.96
N ALA A 46 1.92 -4.43 -14.38
CA ALA A 46 2.31 -3.40 -13.42
C ALA A 46 2.19 -1.99 -14.02
N LYS A 47 2.64 -1.80 -15.26
CA LYS A 47 2.48 -0.51 -15.98
C LYS A 47 1.03 -0.16 -16.25
N ARG A 48 0.22 -1.15 -16.65
CA ARG A 48 -1.21 -0.95 -16.88
C ARG A 48 -1.93 -0.54 -15.60
N TRP A 49 -1.62 -1.19 -14.48
CA TRP A 49 -2.22 -0.85 -13.18
C TRP A 49 -1.80 0.53 -12.70
N ALA A 50 -0.54 0.90 -12.87
CA ALA A 50 -0.07 2.25 -12.54
C ALA A 50 -0.78 3.34 -13.36
N SER A 51 -1.09 3.06 -14.62
CA SER A 51 -1.86 3.99 -15.45
C SER A 51 -3.32 4.13 -15.00
N ALA A 52 -3.92 3.05 -14.48
CA ALA A 52 -5.29 3.05 -13.95
C ALA A 52 -5.39 3.61 -12.52
N SER A 53 -4.32 3.48 -11.75
CA SER A 53 -4.25 3.88 -10.34
C SER A 53 -2.89 4.52 -10.05
N PRO A 54 -2.71 5.82 -10.33
CA PRO A 54 -1.41 6.50 -10.27
C PRO A 54 -0.70 6.37 -8.91
N TRP A 55 -1.45 6.34 -7.79
CA TRP A 55 -0.89 6.19 -6.44
C TRP A 55 -0.09 4.88 -6.24
N LEU A 56 -0.27 3.86 -7.10
CA LEU A 56 0.53 2.64 -7.06
C LEU A 56 2.01 2.87 -7.38
N ALA A 57 2.32 3.93 -8.13
CA ALA A 57 3.69 4.31 -8.43
C ALA A 57 4.38 4.97 -7.23
N ASP A 58 3.61 5.54 -6.30
CA ASP A 58 4.14 6.26 -5.17
C ASP A 58 4.63 5.27 -4.10
N VAL A 59 5.79 5.58 -3.52
CA VAL A 59 6.31 4.94 -2.31
C VAL A 59 6.25 5.95 -1.18
N PRO A 60 6.03 5.50 0.08
CA PRO A 60 5.90 6.43 1.19
C PRO A 60 7.20 7.23 1.37
N GLN A 61 7.06 8.54 1.43
CA GLN A 61 8.13 9.45 1.81
C GLN A 61 8.24 9.48 3.35
N ALA A 62 9.42 9.76 3.89
CA ALA A 62 9.54 9.91 5.33
C ALA A 62 8.80 11.17 5.80
N LEU A 63 7.85 11.03 6.69
CA LEU A 63 7.26 12.15 7.38
C LEU A 63 8.30 12.73 8.35
N PRO A 64 8.50 14.06 8.43
CA PRO A 64 9.39 14.64 9.41
C PRO A 64 9.05 14.15 10.82
N THR A 65 10.08 13.90 11.62
CA THR A 65 9.93 13.34 12.97
C THR A 65 8.93 14.16 13.76
N ILE A 66 7.92 13.50 14.27
CA ILE A 66 6.91 14.07 15.13
C ILE A 66 7.60 14.55 16.42
N ALA A 67 7.52 15.83 16.77
CA ALA A 67 8.15 16.40 17.98
C ALA A 67 7.53 15.81 19.26
N ASP A 68 8.35 15.47 20.28
CA ASP A 68 7.86 14.87 21.54
C ASP A 68 7.03 15.83 22.42
N ASP A 69 7.07 17.13 22.13
CA ASP A 69 6.45 18.20 22.93
C ASP A 69 5.02 18.56 22.49
N ALA A 70 4.23 17.59 22.00
CA ALA A 70 2.84 17.87 21.68
C ALA A 70 2.08 18.35 22.93
N ALA A 71 1.51 19.56 22.86
CA ALA A 71 0.68 20.10 23.93
C ALA A 71 -0.44 19.11 24.28
N LYS A 72 -0.70 18.91 25.57
CA LYS A 72 -1.80 18.03 26.02
C LYS A 72 -3.14 18.66 25.66
N GLY A 73 -4.01 17.86 25.07
CA GLY A 73 -5.37 18.24 24.71
C GLY A 73 -6.44 17.52 25.54
N PRO A 74 -7.72 17.85 25.34
CA PRO A 74 -8.82 17.08 25.90
C PRO A 74 -8.80 15.65 25.38
N GLN A 75 -9.07 14.69 26.25
CA GLN A 75 -9.20 13.28 25.91
C GLN A 75 -10.58 12.98 25.34
N VAL A 76 -10.61 12.17 24.33
CA VAL A 76 -11.82 11.53 23.78
C VAL A 76 -11.70 10.02 23.90
N LYS A 77 -12.83 9.36 24.15
CA LYS A 77 -12.90 7.89 24.29
C LYS A 77 -13.61 7.27 23.10
N ALA A 78 -13.05 6.20 22.62
CA ALA A 78 -13.59 5.43 21.51
C ALA A 78 -13.33 3.94 21.76
N PHE A 79 -14.38 3.14 21.89
CA PHE A 79 -14.29 1.73 22.24
C PHE A 79 -13.52 1.55 23.58
N ASN A 80 -12.51 0.70 23.61
CA ASN A 80 -11.61 0.49 24.75
C ASN A 80 -10.35 1.36 24.73
N TYR A 81 -10.37 2.45 23.96
CA TYR A 81 -9.22 3.32 23.76
C TYR A 81 -9.57 4.78 24.07
N GLU A 82 -8.54 5.56 24.36
CA GLU A 82 -8.61 7.00 24.51
C GLU A 82 -7.44 7.66 23.79
N PHE A 83 -7.64 8.88 23.31
CA PHE A 83 -6.62 9.71 22.68
C PHE A 83 -6.92 11.18 22.89
N GLU A 84 -5.90 12.02 22.76
CA GLU A 84 -6.01 13.48 22.92
C GLU A 84 -6.31 14.15 21.57
N VAL A 85 -7.01 15.27 21.63
CA VAL A 85 -7.31 16.13 20.48
C VAL A 85 -7.05 17.58 20.84
N PRO A 86 -6.67 18.49 19.91
CA PRO A 86 -6.38 19.87 20.23
C PRO A 86 -7.64 20.72 20.47
N TRP A 87 -8.80 20.26 20.03
CA TRP A 87 -10.05 21.03 20.05
C TRP A 87 -10.76 20.90 21.40
N LYS A 88 -10.97 22.06 22.08
CA LYS A 88 -11.50 22.09 23.45
C LYS A 88 -13.00 21.83 23.55
N THR A 89 -13.76 22.12 22.49
CA THR A 89 -15.21 21.89 22.46
C THR A 89 -15.51 20.40 22.42
N PRO A 90 -16.41 19.89 23.26
CA PRO A 90 -16.82 18.48 23.18
C PRO A 90 -17.39 18.16 21.80
N PRO A 91 -16.98 17.05 21.16
CA PRO A 91 -17.50 16.68 19.86
C PRO A 91 -18.92 16.11 19.94
N LYS A 92 -19.67 16.23 18.85
CA LYS A 92 -20.83 15.38 18.59
C LYS A 92 -20.35 14.05 18.08
N THR A 93 -20.75 12.96 18.70
CA THR A 93 -20.35 11.60 18.32
C THR A 93 -21.41 10.94 17.45
N VAL A 94 -20.95 10.19 16.43
CA VAL A 94 -21.77 9.28 15.63
C VAL A 94 -21.09 7.92 15.65
N GLU A 95 -21.77 6.95 16.23
CA GLU A 95 -21.22 5.60 16.41
C GLU A 95 -21.75 4.65 15.32
N SER A 96 -20.88 3.77 14.86
CA SER A 96 -21.19 2.62 14.03
C SER A 96 -20.63 1.35 14.66
N LEU A 97 -20.85 0.19 14.06
CA LEU A 97 -20.33 -1.09 14.56
C LEU A 97 -18.80 -1.15 14.57
N THR A 98 -18.13 -0.42 13.69
CA THR A 98 -16.69 -0.52 13.46
C THR A 98 -15.95 0.81 13.52
N SER A 99 -16.65 1.91 13.81
CA SER A 99 -16.03 3.23 13.89
C SER A 99 -16.84 4.21 14.73
N ILE A 100 -16.16 5.19 15.33
CA ILE A 100 -16.77 6.34 15.97
C ILE A 100 -16.28 7.59 15.26
N GLN A 101 -17.23 8.47 14.92
CA GLN A 101 -16.96 9.74 14.29
C GLN A 101 -17.16 10.87 15.31
N PHE A 102 -16.14 11.70 15.52
CA PHE A 102 -16.12 12.87 16.36
C PHE A 102 -16.24 14.13 15.49
N LYS A 103 -17.34 14.87 15.61
CA LYS A 103 -17.61 16.11 14.86
C LYS A 103 -17.52 17.30 15.78
N TYR A 104 -16.65 18.24 15.47
CA TYR A 104 -16.44 19.47 16.21
C TYR A 104 -17.23 20.62 15.58
N ASP A 105 -17.75 21.53 16.38
CA ASP A 105 -18.53 22.69 15.89
C ASP A 105 -17.71 23.62 14.98
N THR A 106 -16.39 23.60 15.10
CA THR A 106 -15.44 24.30 14.22
C THR A 106 -15.18 23.59 12.90
N GLY A 107 -15.82 22.44 12.66
CA GLY A 107 -15.85 21.73 11.38
C GLY A 107 -14.84 20.59 11.22
N GLN A 108 -13.96 20.36 12.19
CA GLN A 108 -13.07 19.18 12.15
C GLN A 108 -13.87 17.90 12.42
N VAL A 109 -13.45 16.85 11.76
CA VAL A 109 -14.03 15.52 11.92
C VAL A 109 -12.88 14.52 12.07
N VAL A 110 -12.95 13.71 13.13
CA VAL A 110 -12.06 12.58 13.35
C VAL A 110 -12.89 11.30 13.32
N VAL A 111 -12.50 10.34 12.49
CA VAL A 111 -13.06 9.00 12.51
C VAL A 111 -12.00 8.07 13.09
N PHE A 112 -12.36 7.37 14.14
CA PHE A 112 -11.53 6.32 14.75
C PHE A 112 -12.20 4.98 14.53
N PHE A 113 -11.44 4.03 14.01
CA PHE A 113 -11.95 2.68 13.76
C PHE A 113 -11.61 1.77 14.93
N ASP A 114 -12.54 0.88 15.26
CA ASP A 114 -12.37 -0.11 16.32
C ASP A 114 -11.12 -0.98 16.04
N PRO A 115 -10.07 -0.90 16.86
CA PRO A 115 -8.88 -1.72 16.68
C PRO A 115 -9.16 -3.21 16.81
N ASP A 116 -10.10 -3.62 17.67
CA ASP A 116 -10.43 -5.01 17.90
C ASP A 116 -11.21 -5.62 16.72
N ALA A 117 -11.85 -4.77 15.91
CA ALA A 117 -12.50 -5.17 14.66
C ALA A 117 -11.53 -5.18 13.45
N GLN A 118 -10.27 -4.74 13.62
CA GLN A 118 -9.30 -4.78 12.53
C GLN A 118 -8.78 -6.20 12.33
N LEU A 119 -8.71 -6.62 11.08
CA LEU A 119 -8.18 -7.93 10.74
C LEU A 119 -6.65 -7.95 10.93
N ASP A 120 -6.16 -8.81 11.81
CA ASP A 120 -4.76 -9.21 11.77
C ASP A 120 -4.52 -10.12 10.56
N VAL A 121 -4.11 -9.51 9.45
CA VAL A 121 -3.95 -10.21 8.17
C VAL A 121 -2.90 -11.29 8.26
N VAL A 122 -1.78 -11.01 8.95
CA VAL A 122 -0.67 -11.98 9.09
C VAL A 122 -1.11 -13.16 9.96
N HIS A 123 -1.77 -12.91 11.07
CA HIS A 123 -2.29 -13.97 11.95
C HIS A 123 -3.37 -14.79 11.23
N ALA A 124 -4.31 -14.14 10.56
CA ALA A 124 -5.36 -14.79 9.80
C ALA A 124 -4.81 -15.71 8.71
N MET A 125 -3.79 -15.26 7.98
CA MET A 125 -3.14 -16.10 6.96
C MET A 125 -2.44 -17.32 7.59
N LYS A 126 -1.75 -17.14 8.71
CA LYS A 126 -1.06 -18.24 9.43
C LYS A 126 -2.03 -19.28 9.97
N SER A 127 -3.15 -18.84 10.53
CA SER A 127 -4.12 -19.72 11.23
C SER A 127 -5.11 -20.39 10.29
N SER A 128 -5.59 -19.69 9.25
CA SER A 128 -6.66 -20.19 8.38
C SER A 128 -6.17 -21.24 7.37
N ASN A 129 -4.95 -21.10 6.85
CA ASN A 129 -4.39 -22.04 5.89
C ASN A 129 -2.85 -22.10 5.96
N PRO A 130 -2.28 -22.87 6.91
CA PRO A 130 -0.84 -22.95 7.11
C PRO A 130 -0.07 -23.40 5.84
N THR A 131 -0.68 -24.26 5.01
CA THR A 131 -0.05 -24.74 3.77
C THR A 131 0.05 -23.64 2.72
N GLU A 132 -1.01 -22.86 2.52
CA GLU A 132 -1.00 -21.72 1.60
C GLU A 132 -0.09 -20.61 2.13
N TYR A 133 -0.10 -20.38 3.45
CA TYR A 133 0.83 -19.45 4.07
C TYR A 133 2.29 -19.85 3.83
N GLN A 134 2.63 -21.14 3.91
CA GLN A 134 3.99 -21.61 3.63
C GLN A 134 4.37 -21.41 2.14
N LYS A 135 3.45 -21.69 1.20
CA LYS A 135 3.67 -21.38 -0.22
C LYS A 135 3.91 -19.89 -0.45
N PHE A 136 3.13 -19.07 0.23
CA PHE A 136 3.27 -17.62 0.22
C PHE A 136 4.62 -17.20 0.81
N ALA A 137 5.00 -17.71 1.98
CA ALA A 137 6.30 -17.45 2.60
C ALA A 137 7.48 -17.80 1.69
N ASN A 138 7.36 -18.86 0.90
CA ASN A 138 8.39 -19.27 -0.06
C ASN A 138 8.60 -18.23 -1.18
N VAL A 139 7.53 -17.54 -1.61
CA VAL A 139 7.63 -16.44 -2.58
C VAL A 139 8.40 -15.25 -2.00
N PHE A 140 8.36 -15.06 -0.68
CA PHE A 140 9.04 -13.99 0.06
C PHE A 140 10.38 -14.43 0.67
N GLY A 141 10.99 -15.52 0.17
CA GLY A 141 12.33 -15.94 0.58
C GLY A 141 12.42 -16.60 1.95
N ASN A 142 11.39 -17.33 2.36
CA ASN A 142 11.27 -18.01 3.66
C ASN A 142 11.26 -17.06 4.89
N GLN A 143 11.15 -15.77 4.68
CA GLN A 143 10.91 -14.80 5.74
C GLN A 143 9.45 -14.35 5.67
N PRO A 144 8.55 -15.09 6.33
CA PRO A 144 7.17 -14.64 6.44
C PRO A 144 7.16 -13.32 7.21
N PHE A 145 6.20 -12.46 6.89
CA PHE A 145 5.98 -11.26 7.69
C PHE A 145 5.71 -11.66 9.14
N ASP A 146 6.41 -11.08 10.07
CA ASP A 146 6.25 -11.30 11.50
C ASP A 146 5.11 -10.47 12.09
N SER A 147 4.73 -9.41 11.40
CA SER A 147 3.74 -8.43 11.85
C SER A 147 2.96 -7.81 10.69
N ASN A 148 1.78 -7.28 10.99
CA ASN A 148 1.02 -6.48 10.04
C ASN A 148 1.83 -5.26 9.55
N TYR A 149 2.57 -4.60 10.43
CA TYR A 149 3.41 -3.48 10.03
C TYR A 149 4.43 -3.87 8.95
N ALA A 150 5.15 -4.97 9.15
CA ALA A 150 6.12 -5.46 8.17
C ALA A 150 5.46 -5.79 6.82
N LEU A 151 4.27 -6.39 6.87
CA LEU A 151 3.46 -6.63 5.67
C LEU A 151 3.11 -5.32 4.95
N TYR A 152 2.55 -4.34 5.66
CA TYR A 152 2.18 -3.05 5.05
C TYR A 152 3.40 -2.29 4.54
N GLN A 153 4.54 -2.36 5.23
CA GLN A 153 5.79 -1.76 4.78
C GLN A 153 6.25 -2.35 3.44
N ALA A 154 6.20 -3.67 3.29
CA ALA A 154 6.54 -4.32 2.04
C ALA A 154 5.55 -3.99 0.91
N VAL A 155 4.25 -4.04 1.22
CA VAL A 155 3.18 -3.72 0.26
C VAL A 155 3.27 -2.27 -0.23
N TYR A 156 3.43 -1.33 0.68
CA TYR A 156 3.48 0.09 0.33
C TYR A 156 4.80 0.51 -0.31
N GLY A 157 5.89 -0.21 -0.01
CA GLY A 157 7.17 -0.04 -0.68
C GLY A 157 7.22 -0.59 -2.10
N ALA A 158 6.26 -1.43 -2.50
CA ALA A 158 6.20 -1.94 -3.87
C ALA A 158 5.80 -0.85 -4.86
N SER A 159 6.48 -0.82 -6.00
CA SER A 159 6.23 0.15 -7.08
C SER A 159 6.35 -0.50 -8.46
N PRO A 160 5.51 -0.12 -9.43
CA PRO A 160 5.65 -0.55 -10.83
C PRO A 160 7.03 -0.25 -11.45
N ALA A 161 7.76 0.73 -10.92
CA ALA A 161 9.10 1.08 -11.37
C ALA A 161 10.14 -0.02 -11.11
N GLN A 162 9.88 -0.92 -10.16
CA GLN A 162 10.77 -2.04 -9.82
C GLN A 162 10.71 -3.17 -10.86
N PHE A 163 9.67 -3.23 -11.68
CA PHE A 163 9.49 -4.30 -12.66
C PHE A 163 10.34 -4.09 -13.90
N SER A 164 10.97 -5.18 -14.33
CA SER A 164 11.75 -5.26 -15.56
C SER A 164 11.50 -6.60 -16.24
N PRO A 165 11.46 -6.67 -17.59
CA PRO A 165 11.40 -7.93 -18.31
C PRO A 165 12.60 -8.85 -18.04
N LEU A 166 13.70 -8.31 -17.53
CA LEU A 166 14.94 -9.05 -17.25
C LEU A 166 15.15 -9.36 -15.78
N MET A 167 14.17 -9.05 -14.91
CA MET A 167 14.26 -9.39 -13.48
C MET A 167 14.12 -10.92 -13.27
N LYS A 168 14.52 -11.41 -12.11
CA LYS A 168 14.34 -12.83 -11.77
C LYS A 168 12.85 -13.15 -11.65
N GLU A 169 12.45 -14.34 -12.12
CA GLU A 169 11.03 -14.76 -12.05
C GLU A 169 10.50 -14.74 -10.62
N THR A 170 11.28 -15.18 -9.64
CA THR A 170 10.91 -15.17 -8.22
C THR A 170 10.59 -13.75 -7.72
N ASP A 171 11.42 -12.78 -8.12
CA ASP A 171 11.23 -11.38 -7.75
C ASP A 171 10.00 -10.81 -8.46
N ALA A 172 9.80 -11.12 -9.75
CA ALA A 172 8.62 -10.72 -10.50
C ALA A 172 7.32 -11.23 -9.87
N ARG A 173 7.30 -12.49 -9.45
CA ARG A 173 6.15 -13.09 -8.75
C ARG A 173 5.88 -12.43 -7.41
N ARG A 174 6.92 -12.22 -6.60
CA ARG A 174 6.84 -11.55 -5.30
C ARG A 174 6.29 -10.13 -5.45
N ASP A 175 6.92 -9.33 -6.29
CA ASP A 175 6.58 -7.91 -6.44
C ASP A 175 5.19 -7.74 -7.07
N ASN A 176 4.77 -8.66 -7.94
CA ASN A 176 3.41 -8.70 -8.47
C ASN A 176 2.35 -8.93 -7.38
N VAL A 177 2.60 -9.85 -6.44
CA VAL A 177 1.70 -10.09 -5.29
C VAL A 177 1.63 -8.85 -4.40
N LEU A 178 2.77 -8.22 -4.10
CA LEU A 178 2.81 -6.99 -3.30
C LEU A 178 2.04 -5.85 -3.98
N LEU A 179 2.18 -5.71 -5.29
CA LEU A 179 1.47 -4.67 -6.04
C LEU A 179 -0.05 -4.90 -6.09
N LEU A 180 -0.49 -6.17 -6.22
CA LEU A 180 -1.90 -6.55 -6.13
C LEU A 180 -2.48 -6.24 -4.73
N TRP A 181 -1.70 -6.51 -3.69
CA TRP A 181 -2.12 -6.17 -2.33
C TRP A 181 -2.13 -4.66 -2.11
N LYS A 182 -1.20 -3.93 -2.69
CA LYS A 182 -1.23 -2.47 -2.65
C LYS A 182 -2.53 -1.92 -3.25
N LEU A 183 -3.00 -2.47 -4.37
CA LEU A 183 -4.32 -2.14 -4.92
C LEU A 183 -5.47 -2.37 -3.93
N SER A 184 -5.41 -3.47 -3.16
CA SER A 184 -6.44 -3.86 -2.20
C SER A 184 -6.35 -3.07 -0.88
N PHE A 185 -5.14 -2.66 -0.50
CA PHE A 185 -4.85 -1.92 0.74
C PHE A 185 -4.71 -0.42 0.51
N GLY A 186 -5.36 0.11 -0.50
CA GLY A 186 -5.38 1.52 -0.83
C GLY A 186 -5.79 2.44 0.32
N PRO A 187 -5.75 3.74 0.10
CA PRO A 187 -6.20 4.71 1.09
C PRO A 187 -7.68 4.46 1.43
N ASP A 188 -8.03 4.59 2.72
CA ASP A 188 -9.36 4.33 3.25
C ASP A 188 -10.42 5.36 2.83
N ILE A 189 -10.01 6.38 2.08
CA ILE A 189 -10.85 7.46 1.56
C ILE A 189 -10.55 7.70 0.08
N GLN A 190 -11.55 8.22 -0.63
CA GLN A 190 -11.36 8.69 -1.99
C GLN A 190 -10.75 10.09 -1.99
N TYR A 191 -9.76 10.30 -2.81
CA TYR A 191 -9.13 11.59 -3.04
C TYR A 191 -9.46 12.08 -4.44
N GLU A 192 -9.68 13.38 -4.60
CA GLU A 192 -9.89 14.02 -5.91
C GLU A 192 -8.63 14.00 -6.77
N THR A 193 -7.47 14.05 -6.12
CA THR A 193 -6.14 13.95 -6.72
C THR A 193 -5.36 12.86 -6.03
N THR A 194 -4.25 12.40 -6.62
CA THR A 194 -3.35 11.45 -5.93
C THR A 194 -2.92 12.03 -4.59
N PRO A 195 -3.17 11.32 -3.46
CA PRO A 195 -2.79 11.83 -2.14
C PRO A 195 -1.28 11.79 -1.98
N GLU A 196 -0.75 12.72 -1.18
CA GLU A 196 0.61 12.56 -0.65
C GLU A 196 0.67 11.28 0.20
N PHE A 197 1.82 10.60 0.17
CA PHE A 197 1.97 9.34 0.85
C PHE A 197 3.24 9.32 1.70
N TYR A 198 3.08 9.10 2.99
CA TYR A 198 4.16 9.18 3.97
C TYR A 198 4.23 7.91 4.82
N SER A 199 5.44 7.61 5.31
CA SER A 199 5.69 6.69 6.43
C SER A 199 6.29 7.48 7.59
N PHE A 200 5.99 7.05 8.82
CA PHE A 200 6.55 7.65 10.01
C PHE A 200 6.97 6.57 11.02
N ASP A 201 8.01 6.91 11.79
CA ASP A 201 8.48 6.12 12.91
C ASP A 201 8.76 7.08 14.07
N GLY A 202 7.90 7.07 15.08
CA GLY A 202 7.98 7.88 16.29
C GLY A 202 8.47 7.08 17.50
N GLY A 203 9.15 5.96 17.31
CA GLY A 203 9.62 5.06 18.36
C GLY A 203 8.52 4.11 18.84
N LYS A 204 7.62 4.54 19.72
CA LYS A 204 6.51 3.71 20.25
C LYS A 204 5.40 3.47 19.24
N ILE A 205 5.28 4.34 18.25
CA ILE A 205 4.28 4.24 17.19
C ILE A 205 4.95 4.44 15.83
N ARG A 206 4.50 3.68 14.85
CA ARG A 206 4.96 3.74 13.47
C ARG A 206 3.77 3.54 12.53
N GLY A 207 3.90 3.96 11.29
CA GLY A 207 2.74 3.80 10.40
C GLY A 207 2.86 4.51 9.08
N PHE A 208 1.69 4.69 8.48
CA PHE A 208 1.54 5.26 7.15
C PHE A 208 0.43 6.31 7.15
N GLN A 209 0.67 7.40 6.43
CA GLN A 209 -0.27 8.50 6.26
C GLN A 209 -0.51 8.75 4.78
N PHE A 210 -1.78 8.81 4.40
CA PHE A 210 -2.22 9.30 3.10
C PHE A 210 -2.85 10.68 3.28
N GLY A 211 -2.49 11.60 2.41
CA GLY A 211 -2.94 12.99 2.42
C GLY A 211 -2.02 13.92 3.22
N ASP A 212 -2.07 15.19 2.84
CA ASP A 212 -1.30 16.27 3.45
C ASP A 212 -2.27 17.35 3.95
N PRO A 213 -2.37 17.56 5.29
CA PRO A 213 -3.27 18.54 5.85
C PRO A 213 -2.89 19.98 5.45
N SER A 214 -1.62 20.26 5.14
CA SER A 214 -1.18 21.57 4.68
C SER A 214 -1.73 21.93 3.30
N LYS A 215 -2.08 20.93 2.50
CA LYS A 215 -2.73 21.06 1.20
C LYS A 215 -4.26 21.02 1.27
N GLY A 216 -4.81 20.97 2.48
CA GLY A 216 -6.25 20.85 2.70
C GLY A 216 -6.81 19.46 2.33
N GLN A 217 -5.95 18.48 2.14
CA GLN A 217 -6.38 17.10 1.87
C GLN A 217 -6.89 16.45 3.17
N PRO A 218 -7.93 15.60 3.11
CA PRO A 218 -8.24 14.70 4.21
C PRO A 218 -7.06 13.76 4.46
N VAL A 219 -6.89 13.32 5.69
CA VAL A 219 -5.75 12.45 6.07
C VAL A 219 -6.26 11.13 6.61
N ALA A 220 -5.82 10.04 6.02
CA ALA A 220 -6.07 8.69 6.50
C ALA A 220 -4.76 8.08 7.02
N LEU A 221 -4.82 7.46 8.21
CA LEU A 221 -3.65 6.86 8.85
C LEU A 221 -3.88 5.41 9.21
N ARG A 222 -2.81 4.63 9.06
CA ARG A 222 -2.64 3.30 9.65
C ARG A 222 -1.46 3.37 10.60
N VAL A 223 -1.73 3.20 11.87
CA VAL A 223 -0.77 3.34 12.97
C VAL A 223 -0.60 1.99 13.64
N PHE A 224 0.61 1.66 14.04
CA PHE A 224 0.97 0.44 14.74
C PHE A 224 1.76 0.81 15.99
N ASP A 225 1.40 0.23 17.14
CA ASP A 225 2.19 0.32 18.36
C ASP A 225 3.29 -0.74 18.43
N ASP A 226 4.06 -0.75 19.50
CA ASP A 226 5.13 -1.73 19.74
C ASP A 226 4.62 -3.16 19.84
N SER A 227 3.34 -3.35 20.21
CA SER A 227 2.66 -4.64 20.30
C SER A 227 2.01 -5.07 18.99
N ASN A 228 2.19 -4.29 17.92
CA ASN A 228 1.54 -4.45 16.60
C ASN A 228 0.01 -4.34 16.60
N HIS A 229 -0.60 -3.71 17.63
CA HIS A 229 -1.98 -3.30 17.50
C HIS A 229 -2.10 -2.27 16.39
N GLN A 230 -3.12 -2.45 15.56
CA GLN A 230 -3.37 -1.55 14.44
C GLN A 230 -4.48 -0.55 14.80
N PHE A 231 -4.18 0.73 14.67
CA PHE A 231 -5.15 1.81 14.79
C PHE A 231 -5.36 2.47 13.43
N ARG A 232 -6.59 2.87 13.16
CA ARG A 232 -6.92 3.60 11.93
C ARG A 232 -7.64 4.88 12.28
N PHE A 233 -7.18 5.98 11.66
CA PHE A 233 -7.77 7.30 11.80
C PHE A 233 -8.09 7.89 10.43
N ILE A 234 -9.17 8.68 10.37
CA ILE A 234 -9.39 9.62 9.27
C ILE A 234 -9.62 10.99 9.88
N PHE A 235 -8.88 11.96 9.41
CA PHE A 235 -9.02 13.38 9.74
C PHE A 235 -9.53 14.13 8.52
N THR A 236 -10.61 14.87 8.66
CA THR A 236 -11.18 15.68 7.58
C THR A 236 -11.86 16.92 8.12
N VAL A 237 -12.16 17.86 7.24
CA VAL A 237 -12.85 19.11 7.57
C VAL A 237 -14.14 19.17 6.77
N VAL A 238 -15.24 19.57 7.43
CA VAL A 238 -16.52 19.81 6.75
C VAL A 238 -16.35 20.95 5.76
N TYR A 239 -16.71 20.72 4.51
CA TYR A 239 -16.63 21.75 3.48
C TYR A 239 -17.35 23.03 3.87
N GLY A 240 -16.68 24.18 3.72
CA GLY A 240 -17.24 25.50 4.04
C GLY A 240 -17.28 25.87 5.53
N SER A 241 -16.83 25.01 6.45
CA SER A 241 -16.84 25.30 7.90
C SER A 241 -15.76 26.31 8.35
N GLY A 242 -14.72 26.51 7.54
CA GLY A 242 -13.55 27.31 7.92
C GLY A 242 -12.61 26.61 8.91
N GLY A 243 -12.92 25.39 9.34
CA GLY A 243 -12.04 24.56 10.17
C GLY A 243 -10.72 24.24 9.47
N LYS A 244 -9.70 23.94 10.28
CA LYS A 244 -8.39 23.49 9.78
C LYS A 244 -7.91 22.34 10.64
N ILE A 245 -7.15 21.44 10.02
CA ILE A 245 -6.40 20.37 10.67
C ILE A 245 -4.94 20.57 10.28
N THR A 246 -4.05 20.49 11.23
CA THR A 246 -2.60 20.58 11.02
C THR A 246 -1.96 19.22 11.26
N GLN A 247 -0.72 19.05 10.82
CA GLN A 247 0.03 17.81 11.11
C GLN A 247 0.23 17.66 12.63
N SER A 248 0.45 18.74 13.37
CA SER A 248 0.55 18.71 14.85
C SER A 248 -0.72 18.21 15.54
N ASP A 249 -1.91 18.53 14.99
CA ASP A 249 -3.18 18.03 15.51
C ASP A 249 -3.30 16.51 15.34
N ILE A 250 -2.88 16.02 14.19
CA ILE A 250 -2.84 14.58 13.85
C ILE A 250 -1.85 13.88 14.77
N ASP A 251 -0.66 14.42 14.89
CA ASP A 251 0.42 13.87 15.71
C ASP A 251 0.02 13.74 17.16
N MET A 252 -0.69 14.73 17.72
CA MET A 252 -1.22 14.69 19.08
C MET A 252 -2.14 13.47 19.27
N ALA A 253 -3.12 13.29 18.39
CA ALA A 253 -4.08 12.20 18.49
C ALA A 253 -3.40 10.83 18.36
N VAL A 254 -2.53 10.69 17.37
CA VAL A 254 -1.85 9.42 17.06
C VAL A 254 -0.90 8.97 18.17
N ARG A 255 -0.18 9.91 18.80
CA ARG A 255 0.76 9.60 19.89
C ARG A 255 0.12 9.32 21.22
N SER A 256 -1.03 9.90 21.46
CA SER A 256 -1.75 9.78 22.73
C SER A 256 -2.69 8.59 22.78
N VAL A 257 -2.86 7.86 21.66
CA VAL A 257 -3.74 6.69 21.63
C VAL A 257 -3.22 5.61 22.59
N GLN A 258 -4.08 5.20 23.52
CA GLN A 258 -3.77 4.19 24.51
C GLN A 258 -5.04 3.45 24.95
N PRO A 259 -4.91 2.20 25.41
CA PRO A 259 -6.03 1.48 26.04
C PRO A 259 -6.55 2.23 27.27
N VAL A 260 -7.86 2.26 27.45
CA VAL A 260 -8.46 2.76 28.69
C VAL A 260 -8.12 1.78 29.81
N PRO A 261 -7.55 2.23 30.95
CA PRO A 261 -7.27 1.36 32.07
C PRO A 261 -8.53 0.63 32.55
N ILE A 262 -8.48 -0.70 32.59
CA ILE A 262 -9.56 -1.49 33.19
C ILE A 262 -9.47 -1.25 34.70
N ILE A 263 -10.40 -0.47 35.23
CA ILE A 263 -10.56 -0.35 36.70
C ILE A 263 -11.24 -1.64 37.15
N GLU A 264 -10.48 -2.61 37.61
CA GLU A 264 -11.02 -3.77 38.32
C GLU A 264 -11.80 -3.24 39.54
N ARG A 265 -13.11 -3.46 39.52
CA ARG A 265 -14.02 -3.16 40.65
C ARG A 265 -14.14 -4.32 41.56
#